data_d9db15f92edd51406b32984e7caaa2ef
#
_entry.id   d9db15f92edd51406b32984e7caaa2ef
#
_cell.length_a   1.000
_cell.length_b   1.000
_cell.length_c   1.000
_cell.angle_alpha   90.00
_cell.angle_beta   90.00
_cell.angle_gamma   90.00
#
_symmetry.space_group_name_H-M   'P 1'
#
loop_
_entity.id
_entity.type
_entity.pdbx_description
1 polymer ?
#
loop_
_entity_poly.entity_id
_entity_poly.type
_entity_poly.pdbx_seq_one_letter_code
_entity_poly.pdbx_strand_id
1 'polypeptide(L)'
;MNIQIDSREKARAIQKIVAEFDRQGVDHFVSKLYVGDYMNFDNPRLIIDRKQNLNELCSNVCQGHNRFRDEMLRAQEHGIHMIILCEHGKGIECLEDVIWWDNPRR
;
A
#
# COMPACT_ATOMS: atom_id res chain seq x y z
N MET A 1 -14.60 4.98 11.64
CA MET A 1 -13.50 5.11 10.66
C MET A 1 -14.03 4.89 9.26
N ASN A 2 -13.66 5.73 8.35
CA ASN A 2 -14.07 5.64 6.95
C ASN A 2 -12.81 5.61 6.07
N ILE A 3 -12.67 4.58 5.23
CA ILE A 3 -11.47 4.37 4.42
C ILE A 3 -11.79 4.66 2.96
N GLN A 4 -11.00 5.53 2.35
CA GLN A 4 -11.05 5.77 0.91
C GLN A 4 -10.08 4.83 0.23
N ILE A 5 -10.59 4.05 -0.73
CA ILE A 5 -9.80 3.10 -1.52
C ILE A 5 -9.59 3.72 -2.90
N ASP A 6 -8.34 3.76 -3.36
CA ASP A 6 -8.05 4.31 -4.69
C ASP A 6 -8.76 3.51 -5.78
N SER A 7 -9.38 4.24 -6.71
CA SER A 7 -10.17 3.63 -7.80
C SER A 7 -9.33 2.77 -8.76
N ARG A 8 -8.01 2.87 -8.71
CA ARG A 8 -7.11 2.05 -9.53
C ARG A 8 -6.83 0.68 -8.94
N GLU A 9 -7.22 0.44 -7.67
CA GLU A 9 -7.10 -0.87 -7.06
C GLU A 9 -8.07 -1.84 -7.72
N LYS A 10 -7.57 -3.02 -8.12
CA LYS A 10 -8.42 -4.05 -8.74
C LYS A 10 -9.27 -4.74 -7.67
N ALA A 11 -10.58 -4.77 -7.86
CA ALA A 11 -11.51 -5.35 -6.90
C ALA A 11 -11.12 -6.78 -6.49
N ARG A 12 -10.68 -7.60 -7.45
CA ARG A 12 -10.24 -8.98 -7.18
C ARG A 12 -9.06 -9.04 -6.22
N ALA A 13 -8.11 -8.11 -6.38
CA ALA A 13 -6.89 -8.09 -5.57
C ALA A 13 -7.14 -7.68 -4.11
N ILE A 14 -8.17 -6.87 -3.87
CA ILE A 14 -8.48 -6.33 -2.54
C ILE A 14 -9.68 -6.99 -1.87
N GLN A 15 -10.20 -8.07 -2.43
CA GLN A 15 -11.41 -8.73 -1.96
C GLN A 15 -11.34 -9.10 -0.48
N LYS A 16 -10.20 -9.64 -0.03
CA LYS A 16 -10.02 -10.02 1.38
C LYS A 16 -9.97 -8.81 2.30
N ILE A 17 -9.37 -7.71 1.83
CA ILE A 17 -9.26 -6.47 2.60
C ILE A 17 -10.65 -5.85 2.81
N VAL A 18 -11.44 -5.79 1.75
CA VAL A 18 -12.81 -5.26 1.80
C VAL A 18 -13.68 -6.12 2.72
N ALA A 19 -13.56 -7.45 2.62
CA ALA A 19 -14.28 -8.36 3.50
C ALA A 19 -13.94 -8.14 4.97
N GLU A 20 -12.67 -7.86 5.28
CA GLU A 20 -12.24 -7.59 6.65
C GLU A 20 -12.78 -6.25 7.14
N PHE A 21 -12.83 -5.22 6.29
CA PHE A 21 -13.46 -3.95 6.64
C PHE A 21 -14.93 -4.17 7.00
N ASP A 22 -15.65 -4.94 6.18
CA ASP A 22 -17.06 -5.25 6.44
C ASP A 22 -17.24 -6.02 7.76
N ARG A 23 -16.37 -7.01 8.01
CA ARG A 23 -16.42 -7.79 9.23
C ARG A 23 -16.24 -6.93 10.49
N GLN A 24 -15.36 -5.93 10.42
CA GLN A 24 -15.05 -5.04 11.53
C GLN A 24 -15.96 -3.80 11.60
N GLY A 25 -16.89 -3.67 10.68
CA GLY A 25 -17.79 -2.51 10.62
C GLY A 25 -17.09 -1.22 10.25
N VAL A 26 -16.00 -1.31 9.46
CA VAL A 26 -15.28 -0.14 8.96
C VAL A 26 -15.91 0.30 7.65
N ASP A 27 -16.39 1.53 7.60
CA ASP A 27 -16.94 2.11 6.39
C ASP A 27 -15.83 2.33 5.36
N HIS A 28 -16.16 2.11 4.09
CA HIS A 28 -15.21 2.30 3.00
C HIS A 28 -15.94 2.72 1.73
N PHE A 29 -15.21 3.40 0.84
CA PHE A 29 -15.71 3.80 -0.48
C PHE A 29 -14.56 3.87 -1.46
N VAL A 30 -14.87 3.81 -2.76
CA VAL A 30 -13.87 3.83 -3.84
C VAL A 30 -13.91 5.18 -4.53
N SER A 31 -12.76 5.85 -4.58
CA SER A 31 -12.58 7.13 -5.27
C SER A 31 -11.09 7.34 -5.53
N LYS A 32 -10.76 8.10 -6.57
CA LYS A 32 -9.36 8.34 -6.92
C LYS A 32 -8.61 9.08 -5.82
N LEU A 33 -7.45 8.53 -5.41
CA LEU A 33 -6.53 9.18 -4.50
C LEU A 33 -5.43 9.91 -5.27
N TYR A 34 -4.97 11.02 -4.71
CA TYR A 34 -3.84 11.78 -5.26
C TYR A 34 -2.53 11.00 -5.12
N VAL A 35 -2.37 10.26 -4.03
CA VAL A 35 -1.20 9.44 -3.75
C VAL A 35 -1.61 8.25 -2.89
N GLY A 36 -0.93 7.10 -3.08
CA GLY A 36 -1.20 5.88 -2.33
C GLY A 36 -2.45 5.14 -2.75
N ASP A 37 -2.82 4.12 -1.99
CA ASP A 37 -3.91 3.20 -2.32
C ASP A 37 -5.09 3.29 -1.36
N TYR A 38 -4.85 3.61 -0.10
CA TYR A 38 -5.86 3.73 0.95
C TYR A 38 -5.60 4.98 1.77
N MET A 39 -6.67 5.67 2.11
CA MET A 39 -6.59 6.85 2.97
C MET A 39 -7.62 6.74 4.08
N ASN A 40 -7.22 7.08 5.30
CA ASN A 40 -8.18 7.28 6.36
C ASN A 40 -8.88 8.62 6.12
N PHE A 41 -10.14 8.58 5.70
CA PHE A 41 -10.90 9.77 5.36
C PHE A 41 -11.07 10.71 6.56
N ASP A 42 -11.04 10.17 7.78
CA ASP A 42 -11.09 10.97 9.00
C ASP A 42 -9.74 11.63 9.33
N ASN A 43 -8.65 11.16 8.71
CA ASN A 43 -7.32 11.74 8.83
C ASN A 43 -6.59 11.65 7.49
N PRO A 44 -6.81 12.63 6.58
CA PRO A 44 -6.24 12.58 5.22
C PRO A 44 -4.71 12.61 5.16
N ARG A 45 -4.04 12.87 6.26
CA ARG A 45 -2.58 12.85 6.32
C ARG A 45 -1.99 11.47 6.50
N LEU A 46 -2.85 10.46 6.70
CA LEU A 46 -2.41 9.07 6.85
C LEU A 46 -2.85 8.27 5.63
N ILE A 47 -1.88 7.83 4.83
CA ILE A 47 -2.13 7.10 3.60
C ILE A 47 -1.30 5.81 3.59
N ILE A 48 -1.88 4.74 3.06
CA ILE A 48 -1.22 3.46 2.91
C ILE A 48 -1.00 3.19 1.43
N ASP A 49 0.24 2.84 1.07
CA ASP A 49 0.61 2.35 -0.25
C ASP A 49 0.80 0.84 -0.15
N ARG A 50 -0.06 0.08 -0.85
CA ARG A 50 -0.08 -1.37 -0.78
C ARG A 50 0.83 -1.96 -1.85
N LYS A 51 1.73 -2.86 -1.43
CA LYS A 51 2.54 -3.68 -2.33
C LYS A 51 2.12 -5.13 -2.20
N GLN A 52 1.86 -5.80 -3.32
CA GLN A 52 1.37 -7.18 -3.32
C GLN A 52 2.40 -8.16 -2.74
N ASN A 53 3.69 -7.85 -2.94
CA ASN A 53 4.77 -8.70 -2.47
C ASN A 53 6.10 -7.92 -2.47
N LEU A 54 7.16 -8.56 -1.97
CA LEU A 54 8.50 -7.96 -1.95
C LEU A 54 9.07 -7.72 -3.34
N ASN A 55 8.70 -8.53 -4.34
CA ASN A 55 9.15 -8.32 -5.71
C ASN A 55 8.70 -6.98 -6.26
N GLU A 56 7.43 -6.61 -6.00
CA GLU A 56 6.88 -5.33 -6.41
C GLU A 56 7.62 -4.17 -5.73
N LEU A 57 7.86 -4.28 -4.42
CA LEU A 57 8.60 -3.27 -3.67
C LEU A 57 10.02 -3.11 -4.22
N CYS A 58 10.73 -4.21 -4.46
CA CYS A 58 12.07 -4.17 -5.04
C CYS A 58 12.07 -3.53 -6.44
N SER A 59 11.08 -3.85 -7.27
CA SER A 59 10.94 -3.24 -8.59
C SER A 59 10.75 -1.73 -8.49
N ASN A 60 9.94 -1.27 -7.55
CA ASN A 60 9.71 0.17 -7.35
C ASN A 60 10.98 0.89 -6.92
N VAL A 61 11.77 0.28 -6.02
CA VAL A 61 13.00 0.88 -5.51
C VAL A 61 14.14 0.81 -6.53
N CYS A 62 14.27 -0.32 -7.24
CA CYS A 62 15.43 -0.57 -8.11
C CYS A 62 15.20 -0.20 -9.56
N GLN A 63 14.00 -0.38 -10.10
CA GLN A 63 13.66 -0.17 -11.51
C GLN A 63 12.77 1.05 -11.72
N GLY A 64 11.73 1.20 -10.92
CA GLY A 64 10.81 2.34 -10.95
C GLY A 64 11.21 3.46 -10.00
N HIS A 65 12.49 3.62 -9.74
CA HIS A 65 13.03 4.49 -8.72
C HIS A 65 12.52 5.94 -8.79
N ASN A 66 12.57 6.55 -9.96
CA ASN A 66 12.16 7.96 -10.11
C ASN A 66 10.67 8.14 -9.82
N ARG A 67 9.85 7.24 -10.31
CA ARG A 67 8.40 7.29 -10.11
C ARG A 67 8.03 7.10 -8.64
N PHE A 68 8.64 6.13 -7.99
CA PHE A 68 8.43 5.86 -6.56
C PHE A 68 8.88 7.05 -5.71
N ARG A 69 10.05 7.60 -6.02
CA ARG A 69 10.58 8.79 -5.35
C ARG A 69 9.65 9.99 -5.50
N ASP A 70 9.13 10.23 -6.70
CA ASP A 70 8.23 11.36 -6.96
C ASP A 70 6.93 11.22 -6.15
N GLU A 71 6.41 10.01 -6.00
CA GLU A 71 5.24 9.74 -5.17
C GLU A 71 5.52 10.07 -3.70
N MET A 72 6.68 9.64 -3.19
CA MET A 72 7.09 9.95 -1.81
C MET A 72 7.24 11.45 -1.58
N LEU A 73 7.82 12.17 -2.55
CA LEU A 73 7.99 13.61 -2.47
C LEU A 73 6.65 14.34 -2.48
N ARG A 74 5.70 13.89 -3.31
CA ARG A 74 4.35 14.46 -3.31
C ARG A 74 3.68 14.30 -1.95
N ALA A 75 3.82 13.13 -1.34
CA ALA A 75 3.28 12.89 -0.02
C ALA A 75 3.89 13.84 1.01
N GLN A 76 5.20 13.98 0.98
CA GLN A 76 5.93 14.86 1.90
C GLN A 76 5.51 16.32 1.74
N GLU A 77 5.36 16.80 0.51
CA GLU A 77 4.95 18.19 0.23
C GLU A 77 3.57 18.51 0.79
N HIS A 78 2.70 17.51 0.88
CA HIS A 78 1.34 17.68 1.40
C HIS A 78 1.22 17.30 2.88
N GLY A 79 2.33 17.06 3.56
CA GLY A 79 2.32 16.68 4.97
C GLY A 79 1.69 15.32 5.23
N ILE A 80 1.76 14.42 4.26
CA ILE A 80 1.17 13.08 4.33
C ILE A 80 2.17 12.10 4.92
N HIS A 81 1.72 11.34 5.93
CA HIS A 81 2.47 10.21 6.46
C HIS A 81 2.09 8.97 5.66
N MET A 82 3.01 8.46 4.85
CA MET A 82 2.77 7.29 4.02
C MET A 82 3.35 6.04 4.66
N ILE A 83 2.51 5.01 4.77
CA ILE A 83 2.90 3.70 5.26
C ILE A 83 2.89 2.75 4.07
N ILE A 84 3.98 2.00 3.91
CA ILE A 84 4.06 0.98 2.87
C ILE A 84 3.67 -0.35 3.49
N LEU A 85 2.56 -0.92 3.01
CA LEU A 85 2.08 -2.23 3.44
C LEU A 85 2.47 -3.27 2.40
N CYS A 86 3.40 -4.16 2.77
CA CYS A 86 3.84 -5.24 1.88
C CYS A 86 3.18 -6.55 2.29
N GLU A 87 2.40 -7.15 1.37
CA GLU A 87 1.62 -8.36 1.63
C GLU A 87 2.30 -9.61 1.10
N HIS A 88 3.57 -9.80 1.36
CA HIS A 88 4.31 -10.87 0.69
C HIS A 88 3.87 -12.29 1.08
N GLY A 89 3.23 -12.62 2.08
CA GLY A 89 2.88 -14.00 2.45
C GLY A 89 4.13 -14.91 2.40
N LYS A 90 4.00 -16.17 2.19
CA LYS A 90 5.13 -17.10 2.02
C LYS A 90 6.18 -17.06 3.13
N GLY A 91 5.74 -16.95 4.39
CA GLY A 91 6.63 -16.94 5.54
C GLY A 91 7.26 -15.59 5.87
N ILE A 92 6.93 -14.54 5.13
CA ILE A 92 7.41 -13.19 5.42
C ILE A 92 6.37 -12.46 6.26
N GLU A 93 6.64 -12.30 7.54
CA GLU A 93 5.72 -11.66 8.49
C GLU A 93 6.32 -10.45 9.19
N CYS A 94 7.66 -10.32 9.16
CA CYS A 94 8.39 -9.23 9.81
C CYS A 94 9.68 -8.92 9.06
N LEU A 95 10.38 -7.86 9.47
CA LEU A 95 11.63 -7.45 8.82
C LEU A 95 12.72 -8.52 8.88
N GLU A 96 12.76 -9.30 9.94
CA GLU A 96 13.77 -10.38 10.06
C GLU A 96 13.62 -11.42 8.96
N ASP A 97 12.38 -11.73 8.57
CA ASP A 97 12.12 -12.70 7.50
C ASP A 97 12.62 -12.19 6.16
N VAL A 98 12.64 -10.87 5.95
CA VAL A 98 13.13 -10.26 4.71
C VAL A 98 14.63 -10.51 4.51
N ILE A 99 15.39 -10.58 5.60
CA ILE A 99 16.84 -10.84 5.54
C ILE A 99 17.13 -12.19 4.85
N TRP A 100 16.29 -13.18 5.08
CA TRP A 100 16.43 -14.52 4.53
C TRP A 100 15.68 -14.74 3.22
N TRP A 101 14.97 -13.75 2.75
CA TRP A 101 14.22 -13.84 1.51
C TRP A 101 15.14 -13.74 0.30
N ASP A 102 14.98 -14.68 -0.63
CA ASP A 102 15.75 -14.70 -1.87
C ASP A 102 14.92 -14.12 -3.01
N ASN A 103 15.39 -13.00 -3.55
CA ASN A 103 14.68 -12.32 -4.64
C ASN A 103 14.88 -13.09 -5.95
N PRO A 104 13.83 -13.69 -6.54
CA PRO A 104 13.96 -14.48 -7.76
C PRO A 104 14.36 -13.67 -8.98
N ARG A 105 14.27 -12.33 -8.91
CA ARG A 105 14.64 -11.42 -10.02
C ARG A 105 16.01 -10.78 -9.84
N ARG A 106 16.73 -11.27 -8.90
CA ARG A 106 18.03 -10.72 -8.54
C ARG A 106 19.11 -11.07 -9.56
#